data_acc1156822cb25218ddfdf904cacf669
#
_entry.id   acc1156822cb25218ddfdf904cacf669
#
_cell.length_a   1.000
_cell.length_b   1.000
_cell.length_c   1.000
_cell.angle_alpha   90.00
_cell.angle_beta   90.00
_cell.angle_gamma   90.00
#
_symmetry.space_group_name_H-M   'P 1'
#
loop_
_entity.id
_entity.type
_entity.pdbx_description
1 polymer ?
#
loop_
_entity_poly.entity_id
_entity_poly.type
_entity_poly.pdbx_seq_one_letter_code
_entity_poly.pdbx_strand_id
1 'polypeptide(L)'
;KISFITLADNNYPELLKKSGRPPFVLYVKGSKEILNSSPAIAVVGTRRITSYGEEVTRILVSDLVGSGFTIVSGLALGVDAVASAAAIGSDGKTIAVLGCGVDCVTPQENTRLYDEIIKSGGSIVSEFPLGHPPTLGSFPSRNRIIAGLSLGVLVTEGAEDSGSLITADYAFKFKRPVFAVPGPITSSLSKGPYALIQKGAKLVTNSNDIISELGISNFKFQISNKSKIPKDSNAEEILILGILENAP
;
A
#
# COMPACT_ATOMS: atom_id res chain seq x y z
N LYS A 1 5.73 -21.22 -3.77
CA LYS A 1 5.97 -21.38 -5.23
C LYS A 1 6.29 -19.99 -5.80
N ILE A 2 7.28 -19.91 -6.70
CA ILE A 2 7.57 -18.70 -7.48
C ILE A 2 6.94 -18.87 -8.86
N SER A 3 6.40 -17.82 -9.40
CA SER A 3 5.81 -17.74 -10.73
C SER A 3 6.17 -16.40 -11.38
N PHE A 4 5.76 -16.17 -12.60
CA PHE A 4 5.92 -14.88 -13.28
C PHE A 4 4.63 -14.53 -14.05
N ILE A 5 4.51 -13.25 -14.38
CA ILE A 5 3.46 -12.69 -15.23
C ILE A 5 4.18 -11.78 -16.23
N THR A 6 3.82 -11.86 -17.50
CA THR A 6 4.39 -11.02 -18.55
C THR A 6 3.41 -9.91 -18.97
N LEU A 7 3.93 -8.87 -19.57
CA LEU A 7 3.11 -7.74 -20.05
C LEU A 7 2.06 -8.16 -21.09
N ALA A 8 2.25 -9.32 -21.73
CA ALA A 8 1.31 -9.88 -22.70
C ALA A 8 0.17 -10.69 -22.05
N ASP A 9 0.31 -11.07 -20.78
CA ASP A 9 -0.69 -11.88 -20.09
C ASP A 9 -1.93 -11.04 -19.73
N ASN A 10 -3.12 -11.63 -19.86
CA ASN A 10 -4.39 -10.97 -19.53
C ASN A 10 -4.53 -10.61 -18.04
N ASN A 11 -3.80 -11.27 -17.15
CA ASN A 11 -3.79 -11.03 -15.73
C ASN A 11 -2.66 -10.09 -15.26
N TYR A 12 -1.94 -9.45 -16.21
CA TYR A 12 -0.96 -8.42 -15.85
C TYR A 12 -1.67 -7.25 -15.16
N PRO A 13 -1.12 -6.68 -14.07
CA PRO A 13 -1.78 -5.61 -13.31
C PRO A 13 -2.10 -4.40 -14.18
N GLU A 14 -3.40 -4.11 -14.35
CA GLU A 14 -3.88 -3.04 -15.25
C GLU A 14 -3.35 -1.66 -14.86
N LEU A 15 -3.29 -1.37 -13.56
CA LEU A 15 -2.72 -0.11 -13.08
C LEU A 15 -1.25 0.02 -13.45
N LEU A 16 -0.47 -1.06 -13.32
CA LEU A 16 0.94 -1.07 -13.67
C LEU A 16 1.14 -0.98 -15.20
N LYS A 17 0.32 -1.65 -15.98
CA LYS A 17 0.33 -1.59 -17.44
C LYS A 17 0.17 -0.16 -17.96
N LYS A 18 -0.68 0.64 -17.30
CA LYS A 18 -0.97 2.05 -17.63
C LYS A 18 0.08 3.04 -17.09
N SER A 19 1.12 2.59 -16.39
CA SER A 19 2.10 3.47 -15.73
C SER A 19 3.15 4.09 -16.69
N GLY A 20 3.08 3.82 -17.99
CA GLY A 20 4.00 4.35 -19.00
C GLY A 20 5.39 3.67 -19.04
N ARG A 21 5.78 2.93 -17.99
CA ARG A 21 7.03 2.16 -17.90
C ARG A 21 6.83 0.82 -17.18
N PRO A 22 5.89 -0.03 -17.61
CA PRO A 22 5.67 -1.33 -16.98
C PRO A 22 6.86 -2.27 -17.23
N PRO A 23 7.25 -3.12 -16.26
CA PRO A 23 8.22 -4.18 -16.51
C PRO A 23 7.64 -5.22 -17.48
N PHE A 24 8.47 -5.75 -18.38
CA PHE A 24 8.05 -6.81 -19.31
C PHE A 24 7.70 -8.12 -18.60
N VAL A 25 8.39 -8.40 -17.51
CA VAL A 25 8.18 -9.59 -16.66
C VAL A 25 8.08 -9.13 -15.21
N LEU A 26 7.13 -9.68 -14.49
CA LEU A 26 6.98 -9.50 -13.05
C LEU A 26 7.07 -10.88 -12.40
N TYR A 27 8.15 -11.15 -11.68
CA TYR A 27 8.30 -12.34 -10.86
C TYR A 27 7.46 -12.19 -9.59
N VAL A 28 6.78 -13.26 -9.19
CA VAL A 28 5.84 -13.26 -8.06
C VAL A 28 6.09 -14.45 -7.16
N LYS A 29 6.27 -14.22 -5.87
CA LYS A 29 6.25 -15.24 -4.82
C LYS A 29 5.08 -14.95 -3.89
N GLY A 30 4.16 -15.89 -3.75
CA GLY A 30 2.88 -15.71 -3.07
C GLY A 30 1.70 -15.74 -4.02
N SER A 31 0.61 -15.00 -3.72
CA SER A 31 -0.61 -14.97 -4.52
C SER A 31 -0.50 -13.98 -5.69
N LYS A 32 -0.71 -14.43 -6.92
CA LYS A 32 -0.80 -13.55 -8.10
C LYS A 32 -2.12 -12.80 -8.17
N GLU A 33 -3.15 -13.38 -7.63
CA GLU A 33 -4.52 -12.88 -7.66
C GLU A 33 -4.64 -11.52 -6.96
N ILE A 34 -3.87 -11.29 -5.89
CA ILE A 34 -3.89 -10.05 -5.12
C ILE A 34 -3.47 -8.82 -5.96
N LEU A 35 -2.72 -9.01 -7.03
CA LEU A 35 -2.23 -7.92 -7.87
C LEU A 35 -3.36 -7.17 -8.60
N ASN A 36 -4.55 -7.78 -8.71
CA ASN A 36 -5.73 -7.22 -9.37
C ASN A 36 -7.03 -7.34 -8.54
N SER A 37 -7.01 -7.95 -7.36
CA SER A 37 -8.24 -8.37 -6.65
C SER A 37 -8.90 -7.28 -5.82
N SER A 38 -8.19 -6.21 -5.47
CA SER A 38 -8.69 -5.12 -4.61
C SER A 38 -7.99 -3.80 -4.93
N PRO A 39 -8.60 -2.67 -4.57
CA PRO A 39 -7.92 -1.39 -4.68
C PRO A 39 -6.63 -1.42 -3.87
N ALA A 40 -5.56 -0.91 -4.45
CA ALA A 40 -4.24 -0.90 -3.82
C ALA A 40 -3.76 0.53 -3.59
N ILE A 41 -3.12 0.77 -2.45
CA ILE A 41 -2.47 2.04 -2.11
C ILE A 41 -1.04 1.79 -1.68
N ALA A 42 -0.11 2.61 -2.19
CA ALA A 42 1.26 2.57 -1.73
C ALA A 42 1.42 3.34 -0.42
N VAL A 43 2.14 2.75 0.53
CA VAL A 43 2.54 3.41 1.79
C VAL A 43 4.05 3.33 1.90
N VAL A 44 4.69 4.49 1.88
CA VAL A 44 6.16 4.62 1.85
C VAL A 44 6.64 5.74 2.75
N GLY A 45 7.92 5.71 3.11
CA GLY A 45 8.50 6.77 3.93
C GLY A 45 9.95 6.52 4.31
N THR A 46 10.35 7.13 5.40
CA THR A 46 11.71 7.04 5.93
C THR A 46 12.05 5.63 6.43
N ARG A 47 13.33 5.26 6.30
CA ARG A 47 13.88 4.04 6.91
C ARG A 47 14.13 4.19 8.42
N ARG A 48 14.15 5.43 8.93
CA ARG A 48 14.35 5.78 10.35
C ARG A 48 13.08 6.41 10.89
N ILE A 49 12.06 5.60 11.04
CA ILE A 49 10.73 6.05 11.48
C ILE A 49 10.78 6.50 12.95
N THR A 50 10.03 7.56 13.29
CA THR A 50 9.81 7.98 14.68
C THR A 50 8.62 7.23 15.30
N SER A 51 8.45 7.35 16.64
CA SER A 51 7.25 6.79 17.30
C SER A 51 5.96 7.40 16.74
N TYR A 52 5.96 8.70 16.41
CA TYR A 52 4.85 9.38 15.75
C TYR A 52 4.56 8.75 14.37
N GLY A 53 5.60 8.62 13.54
CA GLY A 53 5.45 8.02 12.21
C GLY A 53 4.97 6.57 12.26
N GLU A 54 5.45 5.79 13.24
CA GLU A 54 5.01 4.43 13.45
C GLU A 54 3.52 4.37 13.82
N GLU A 55 3.09 5.17 14.81
CA GLU A 55 1.70 5.24 15.25
C GLU A 55 0.77 5.64 14.10
N VAL A 56 1.08 6.75 13.42
CA VAL A 56 0.26 7.25 12.31
C VAL A 56 0.20 6.25 11.15
N THR A 57 1.33 5.61 10.81
CA THR A 57 1.34 4.59 9.75
C THR A 57 0.45 3.41 10.13
N ARG A 58 0.51 2.93 11.38
CA ARG A 58 -0.35 1.83 11.86
C ARG A 58 -1.83 2.19 11.78
N ILE A 59 -2.21 3.36 12.28
CA ILE A 59 -3.62 3.82 12.28
C ILE A 59 -4.14 3.89 10.85
N LEU A 60 -3.47 4.65 9.97
CA LEU A 60 -3.93 4.84 8.59
C LEU A 60 -3.98 3.55 7.80
N VAL A 61 -2.98 2.67 7.96
CA VAL A 61 -2.96 1.37 7.28
C VAL A 61 -4.08 0.46 7.78
N SER A 62 -4.32 0.39 9.09
CA SER A 62 -5.40 -0.43 9.65
C SER A 62 -6.76 -0.01 9.13
N ASP A 63 -7.03 1.29 9.07
CA ASP A 63 -8.27 1.85 8.54
C ASP A 63 -8.44 1.58 7.03
N LEU A 64 -7.35 1.76 6.25
CA LEU A 64 -7.37 1.49 4.81
C LEU A 64 -7.62 0.01 4.52
N VAL A 65 -6.99 -0.89 5.29
CA VAL A 65 -7.26 -2.33 5.22
C VAL A 65 -8.70 -2.63 5.61
N GLY A 66 -9.21 -2.03 6.68
CA GLY A 66 -10.62 -2.10 7.07
C GLY A 66 -11.57 -1.70 5.95
N SER A 67 -11.18 -0.72 5.14
CA SER A 67 -11.92 -0.24 3.95
C SER A 67 -11.68 -1.08 2.68
N GLY A 68 -10.92 -2.18 2.77
CA GLY A 68 -10.72 -3.12 1.67
C GLY A 68 -9.50 -2.88 0.79
N PHE A 69 -8.61 -1.96 1.15
CA PHE A 69 -7.39 -1.73 0.40
C PHE A 69 -6.33 -2.80 0.63
N THR A 70 -5.60 -3.10 -0.43
CA THR A 70 -4.32 -3.81 -0.36
C THR A 70 -3.20 -2.78 -0.21
N ILE A 71 -2.26 -3.03 0.70
CA ILE A 71 -1.11 -2.15 0.92
C ILE A 71 0.06 -2.56 0.02
N VAL A 72 0.63 -1.61 -0.69
CA VAL A 72 1.83 -1.83 -1.52
C VAL A 72 3.00 -1.08 -0.91
N SER A 73 4.13 -1.75 -0.72
CA SER A 73 5.33 -1.12 -0.17
C SER A 73 6.62 -1.76 -0.69
N GLY A 74 7.76 -1.32 -0.20
CA GLY A 74 9.07 -1.75 -0.69
C GLY A 74 9.83 -2.71 0.21
N LEU A 75 9.24 -3.14 1.31
CA LEU A 75 9.90 -3.97 2.33
C LEU A 75 11.18 -3.36 2.91
N ALA A 76 11.38 -2.04 2.81
CA ALA A 76 12.49 -1.36 3.47
C ALA A 76 12.27 -1.30 5.00
N LEU A 77 13.32 -0.93 5.75
CA LEU A 77 13.16 -0.61 7.17
C LEU A 77 12.22 0.60 7.34
N GLY A 78 11.71 0.82 8.55
CA GLY A 78 10.89 1.96 8.92
C GLY A 78 9.47 1.88 8.38
N VAL A 79 9.00 2.91 7.68
CA VAL A 79 7.60 3.03 7.23
C VAL A 79 7.14 1.82 6.42
N ASP A 80 7.95 1.34 5.48
CA ASP A 80 7.59 0.21 4.62
C ASP A 80 7.31 -1.07 5.44
N ALA A 81 8.18 -1.37 6.41
CA ALA A 81 8.02 -2.54 7.28
C ALA A 81 6.80 -2.39 8.20
N VAL A 82 6.62 -1.20 8.80
CA VAL A 82 5.47 -0.90 9.66
C VAL A 82 4.16 -1.01 8.88
N ALA A 83 4.11 -0.48 7.67
CA ALA A 83 2.93 -0.56 6.81
C ALA A 83 2.56 -2.01 6.46
N SER A 84 3.54 -2.82 6.08
CA SER A 84 3.30 -4.24 5.78
C SER A 84 2.86 -5.02 7.01
N ALA A 85 3.50 -4.80 8.17
CA ALA A 85 3.14 -5.45 9.43
C ALA A 85 1.74 -5.03 9.92
N ALA A 86 1.40 -3.74 9.83
CA ALA A 86 0.07 -3.24 10.20
C ALA A 86 -1.02 -3.81 9.28
N ALA A 87 -0.76 -3.95 7.99
CA ALA A 87 -1.69 -4.58 7.05
C ALA A 87 -1.99 -6.03 7.44
N ILE A 88 -0.96 -6.81 7.77
CA ILE A 88 -1.11 -8.21 8.21
C ILE A 88 -1.83 -8.25 9.56
N GLY A 89 -1.45 -7.40 10.51
CA GLY A 89 -2.06 -7.34 11.85
C GLY A 89 -3.54 -6.95 11.84
N SER A 90 -4.02 -6.36 10.74
CA SER A 90 -5.43 -6.01 10.51
C SER A 90 -6.15 -7.01 9.58
N ASP A 91 -5.65 -8.24 9.47
CA ASP A 91 -6.17 -9.31 8.59
C ASP A 91 -6.24 -8.90 7.10
N GLY A 92 -5.46 -7.89 6.73
CA GLY A 92 -5.34 -7.41 5.35
C GLY A 92 -4.24 -8.10 4.58
N LYS A 93 -4.08 -7.67 3.34
CA LYS A 93 -3.04 -8.18 2.44
C LYS A 93 -2.08 -7.08 2.05
N THR A 94 -0.83 -7.48 1.80
CA THR A 94 0.20 -6.53 1.35
C THR A 94 1.02 -7.11 0.20
N ILE A 95 1.49 -6.24 -0.66
CA ILE A 95 2.38 -6.53 -1.78
C ILE A 95 3.71 -5.84 -1.50
N ALA A 96 4.77 -6.62 -1.34
CA ALA A 96 6.12 -6.09 -1.22
C ALA A 96 6.82 -6.14 -2.57
N VAL A 97 7.22 -4.98 -3.08
CA VAL A 97 7.99 -4.86 -4.33
C VAL A 97 9.48 -4.83 -3.98
N LEU A 98 10.31 -5.66 -4.58
CA LEU A 98 11.73 -5.73 -4.28
C LEU A 98 12.60 -5.11 -5.36
N GLY A 99 13.78 -4.61 -4.97
CA GLY A 99 14.85 -4.17 -5.86
C GLY A 99 15.91 -5.26 -6.12
N CYS A 100 15.55 -6.54 -5.92
CA CYS A 100 16.37 -7.73 -6.15
C CYS A 100 15.46 -8.87 -6.58
N GLY A 101 15.98 -10.06 -6.85
CA GLY A 101 15.15 -11.24 -7.13
C GLY A 101 14.18 -11.53 -5.99
N VAL A 102 13.00 -12.08 -6.32
CA VAL A 102 11.97 -12.42 -5.30
C VAL A 102 12.42 -13.51 -4.32
N ASP A 103 13.51 -14.16 -4.56
CA ASP A 103 14.17 -15.14 -3.71
C ASP A 103 15.27 -14.53 -2.81
N CYS A 104 15.54 -13.24 -2.95
CA CYS A 104 16.56 -12.51 -2.21
C CYS A 104 15.89 -11.58 -1.19
N VAL A 105 16.02 -11.87 0.11
CA VAL A 105 15.44 -11.01 1.17
C VAL A 105 16.39 -9.86 1.47
N THR A 106 15.89 -8.64 1.30
CA THR A 106 16.65 -7.42 1.65
C THR A 106 15.71 -6.29 2.10
N PRO A 107 15.97 -5.67 3.27
CA PRO A 107 17.03 -5.97 4.24
C PRO A 107 16.79 -7.30 4.97
N GLN A 108 17.85 -7.92 5.51
CA GLN A 108 17.73 -9.21 6.19
C GLN A 108 16.93 -9.14 7.50
N GLU A 109 16.91 -7.99 8.14
CA GLU A 109 16.11 -7.72 9.34
C GLU A 109 14.60 -7.96 9.09
N ASN A 110 14.15 -7.81 7.85
CA ASN A 110 12.76 -8.03 7.47
C ASN A 110 12.48 -9.47 6.96
N THR A 111 13.38 -10.44 7.20
CA THR A 111 13.16 -11.83 6.75
C THR A 111 11.89 -12.43 7.34
N ARG A 112 11.61 -12.20 8.62
CA ARG A 112 10.37 -12.67 9.26
C ARG A 112 9.14 -12.05 8.62
N LEU A 113 9.16 -10.74 8.39
CA LEU A 113 8.06 -10.02 7.75
C LEU A 113 7.83 -10.50 6.31
N TYR A 114 8.91 -10.76 5.56
CA TYR A 114 8.83 -11.34 4.22
C TYR A 114 8.07 -12.68 4.21
N ASP A 115 8.34 -13.56 5.16
CA ASP A 115 7.63 -14.84 5.27
C ASP A 115 6.18 -14.66 5.73
N GLU A 116 5.91 -13.72 6.64
CA GLU A 116 4.58 -13.38 7.11
C GLU A 116 3.69 -12.82 5.99
N ILE A 117 4.23 -11.99 5.09
CA ILE A 117 3.53 -11.51 3.89
C ILE A 117 3.02 -12.67 3.04
N ILE A 118 3.86 -13.66 2.79
CA ILE A 118 3.48 -14.83 1.98
C ILE A 118 2.42 -15.68 2.70
N LYS A 119 2.61 -15.92 4.01
CA LYS A 119 1.69 -16.72 4.83
C LYS A 119 0.31 -16.09 4.96
N SER A 120 0.22 -14.76 5.01
CA SER A 120 -1.04 -14.02 5.06
C SER A 120 -1.79 -13.95 3.72
N GLY A 121 -1.25 -14.58 2.66
CA GLY A 121 -1.84 -14.53 1.32
C GLY A 121 -1.49 -13.28 0.54
N GLY A 122 -0.47 -12.54 0.97
CA GLY A 122 0.14 -11.44 0.23
C GLY A 122 1.12 -11.91 -0.84
N SER A 123 1.89 -10.96 -1.38
CA SER A 123 2.86 -11.24 -2.46
C SER A 123 4.15 -10.45 -2.32
N ILE A 124 5.22 -11.11 -2.74
CA ILE A 124 6.51 -10.48 -3.02
C ILE A 124 6.66 -10.42 -4.54
N VAL A 125 6.95 -9.24 -5.07
CA VAL A 125 7.07 -9.05 -6.52
C VAL A 125 8.38 -8.35 -6.89
N SER A 126 8.90 -8.66 -8.06
CA SER A 126 10.10 -8.02 -8.60
C SER A 126 10.14 -8.09 -10.12
N GLU A 127 10.75 -7.10 -10.76
CA GLU A 127 11.13 -7.17 -12.17
C GLU A 127 12.46 -7.89 -12.42
N PHE A 128 13.24 -8.10 -11.37
CA PHE A 128 14.55 -8.73 -11.46
C PHE A 128 14.45 -10.26 -11.43
N PRO A 129 15.26 -10.97 -12.20
CA PRO A 129 15.28 -12.44 -12.21
C PRO A 129 15.73 -13.02 -10.86
N LEU A 130 15.47 -14.29 -10.66
CA LEU A 130 15.92 -15.04 -9.49
C LEU A 130 17.43 -14.93 -9.33
N GLY A 131 17.91 -14.83 -8.10
CA GLY A 131 19.31 -14.67 -7.76
C GLY A 131 19.90 -13.28 -8.06
N HIS A 132 19.12 -12.33 -8.61
CA HIS A 132 19.63 -10.98 -8.84
C HIS A 132 19.88 -10.26 -7.50
N PRO A 133 21.11 -9.82 -7.21
CA PRO A 133 21.44 -9.18 -5.94
C PRO A 133 20.87 -7.75 -5.88
N PRO A 134 20.66 -7.19 -4.68
CA PRO A 134 20.30 -5.79 -4.52
C PRO A 134 21.46 -4.88 -4.96
N THR A 135 21.13 -3.83 -5.71
CA THR A 135 22.09 -2.80 -6.14
C THR A 135 21.59 -1.41 -5.78
N LEU A 136 22.50 -0.43 -5.71
CA LEU A 136 22.10 0.95 -5.37
C LEU A 136 21.08 1.53 -6.36
N GLY A 137 21.19 1.20 -7.65
CA GLY A 137 20.27 1.69 -8.68
C GLY A 137 18.94 0.94 -8.74
N SER A 138 18.87 -0.31 -8.24
CA SER A 138 17.65 -1.13 -8.30
C SER A 138 16.55 -0.66 -7.34
N PHE A 139 16.91 -0.07 -6.21
CA PHE A 139 15.92 0.45 -5.26
C PHE A 139 15.13 1.65 -5.80
N PRO A 140 15.76 2.71 -6.35
CA PRO A 140 15.02 3.81 -6.98
C PRO A 140 14.23 3.37 -8.20
N SER A 141 14.77 2.46 -9.04
CA SER A 141 14.08 1.99 -10.25
C SER A 141 12.82 1.19 -9.92
N ARG A 142 12.84 0.38 -8.85
CA ARG A 142 11.72 -0.40 -8.35
C ARG A 142 10.54 0.48 -7.91
N ASN A 143 10.80 1.70 -7.39
CA ASN A 143 9.77 2.57 -6.83
C ASN A 143 8.68 2.93 -7.85
N ARG A 144 9.00 2.93 -9.17
CA ARG A 144 7.97 3.08 -10.21
C ARG A 144 6.93 1.95 -10.21
N ILE A 145 7.33 0.75 -9.79
CA ILE A 145 6.42 -0.40 -9.72
C ILE A 145 5.51 -0.26 -8.49
N ILE A 146 6.02 0.23 -7.35
CA ILE A 146 5.21 0.54 -6.17
C ILE A 146 4.12 1.53 -6.54
N ALA A 147 4.50 2.69 -7.09
CA ALA A 147 3.53 3.67 -7.58
C ALA A 147 2.63 3.09 -8.67
N GLY A 148 3.20 2.27 -9.57
CA GLY A 148 2.51 1.65 -10.69
C GLY A 148 1.41 0.65 -10.32
N LEU A 149 1.55 -0.07 -9.22
CA LEU A 149 0.56 -1.02 -8.72
C LEU A 149 -0.56 -0.35 -7.91
N SER A 150 -0.43 0.94 -7.57
CA SER A 150 -1.27 1.61 -6.58
C SER A 150 -2.14 2.69 -7.21
N LEU A 151 -3.32 2.94 -6.65
CA LEU A 151 -4.21 4.03 -7.03
C LEU A 151 -3.67 5.39 -6.60
N GLY A 152 -2.89 5.44 -5.53
CA GLY A 152 -2.21 6.61 -5.00
C GLY A 152 -1.05 6.23 -4.11
N VAL A 153 -0.28 7.22 -3.67
CA VAL A 153 0.90 7.04 -2.80
C VAL A 153 0.75 7.88 -1.54
N LEU A 154 0.79 7.23 -0.38
CA LEU A 154 0.82 7.85 0.94
C LEU A 154 2.26 7.91 1.45
N VAL A 155 2.71 9.10 1.85
CA VAL A 155 3.99 9.33 2.52
C VAL A 155 3.71 9.79 3.95
N THR A 156 4.11 9.00 4.94
CA THR A 156 3.85 9.30 6.36
C THR A 156 4.97 10.12 6.99
N GLU A 157 6.23 9.74 6.79
CA GLU A 157 7.41 10.48 7.20
C GLU A 157 8.52 10.37 6.14
N GLY A 158 9.33 11.42 6.00
CA GLY A 158 10.50 11.40 5.13
C GLY A 158 11.27 12.72 5.21
N ALA A 159 12.59 12.64 5.20
CA ALA A 159 13.43 13.81 5.02
C ALA A 159 13.29 14.35 3.60
N GLU A 160 13.79 15.55 3.35
CA GLU A 160 13.68 16.21 2.04
C GLU A 160 14.41 15.45 0.92
N ASP A 161 15.44 14.67 1.26
CA ASP A 161 16.21 13.81 0.37
C ASP A 161 15.82 12.33 0.43
N SER A 162 14.67 12.03 1.05
CA SER A 162 14.20 10.65 1.23
C SER A 162 13.95 9.95 -0.10
N GLY A 163 14.42 8.71 -0.24
CA GLY A 163 14.11 7.86 -1.39
C GLY A 163 12.61 7.56 -1.58
N SER A 164 11.78 7.75 -0.55
CA SER A 164 10.32 7.63 -0.67
C SER A 164 9.71 8.71 -1.56
N LEU A 165 10.33 9.90 -1.64
CA LEU A 165 9.88 10.99 -2.51
C LEU A 165 9.97 10.61 -3.98
N ILE A 166 10.90 9.70 -4.36
CA ILE A 166 10.99 9.15 -5.72
C ILE A 166 9.70 8.40 -6.08
N THR A 167 9.11 7.68 -5.11
CA THR A 167 7.83 6.97 -5.32
C THR A 167 6.69 7.96 -5.53
N ALA A 168 6.65 9.04 -4.76
CA ALA A 168 5.68 10.13 -4.90
C ALA A 168 5.83 10.83 -6.27
N ASP A 169 7.07 11.09 -6.72
CA ASP A 169 7.34 11.68 -8.03
C ASP A 169 6.86 10.77 -9.17
N TYR A 170 6.98 9.46 -9.04
CA TYR A 170 6.38 8.53 -10.01
C TYR A 170 4.85 8.59 -9.99
N ALA A 171 4.21 8.71 -8.81
CA ALA A 171 2.77 8.86 -8.73
C ALA A 171 2.30 10.14 -9.46
N PHE A 172 2.93 11.28 -9.24
CA PHE A 172 2.64 12.51 -9.99
C PHE A 172 2.81 12.32 -11.51
N LYS A 173 3.91 11.68 -11.96
CA LYS A 173 4.12 11.37 -13.38
C LYS A 173 3.02 10.48 -13.96
N PHE A 174 2.48 9.56 -13.17
CA PHE A 174 1.39 8.67 -13.58
C PHE A 174 0.01 9.30 -13.40
N LYS A 175 -0.06 10.58 -13.01
CA LYS A 175 -1.31 11.31 -12.72
C LYS A 175 -2.15 10.63 -11.64
N ARG A 176 -1.47 10.12 -10.61
CA ARG A 176 -2.09 9.50 -9.43
C ARG A 176 -1.98 10.42 -8.23
N PRO A 177 -2.99 10.49 -7.38
CA PRO A 177 -2.95 11.30 -6.18
C PRO A 177 -1.79 10.89 -5.27
N VAL A 178 -1.15 11.91 -4.70
CA VAL A 178 -0.14 11.76 -3.65
C VAL A 178 -0.75 12.31 -2.37
N PHE A 179 -0.55 11.58 -1.30
CA PHE A 179 -1.03 11.88 0.03
C PHE A 179 0.15 12.07 0.96
N ALA A 180 0.11 13.06 1.84
CA ALA A 180 1.19 13.32 2.76
C ALA A 180 0.65 13.64 4.16
N VAL A 181 1.23 13.00 5.17
CA VAL A 181 0.87 13.22 6.57
C VAL A 181 1.65 14.41 7.12
N PRO A 182 0.99 15.43 7.67
CA PRO A 182 1.68 16.52 8.36
C PRO A 182 2.34 16.00 9.65
N GLY A 183 3.49 16.54 9.99
CA GLY A 183 4.18 16.21 11.24
C GLY A 183 4.64 17.46 11.98
N PRO A 184 5.39 17.32 13.09
CA PRO A 184 5.93 18.47 13.79
C PRO A 184 6.87 19.29 12.89
N ILE A 185 6.72 20.61 12.86
CA ILE A 185 7.56 21.51 12.05
C ILE A 185 9.04 21.48 12.47
N THR A 186 9.32 21.02 13.68
CA THR A 186 10.66 20.83 14.23
C THR A 186 11.34 19.53 13.79
N SER A 187 10.57 18.59 13.21
CA SER A 187 11.10 17.31 12.75
C SER A 187 11.67 17.42 11.34
N SER A 188 12.90 16.96 11.14
CA SER A 188 13.50 16.85 9.81
C SER A 188 12.74 15.85 8.92
N LEU A 189 12.04 14.86 9.50
CA LEU A 189 11.26 13.85 8.78
C LEU A 189 9.89 14.35 8.34
N SER A 190 9.48 15.55 8.76
CA SER A 190 8.28 16.23 8.25
C SER A 190 8.55 17.05 6.97
N LYS A 191 9.82 17.33 6.66
CA LYS A 191 10.20 18.17 5.50
C LYS A 191 9.78 17.57 4.17
N GLY A 192 9.94 16.24 4.00
CA GLY A 192 9.50 15.55 2.80
C GLY A 192 7.99 15.64 2.57
N PRO A 193 7.13 15.25 3.55
CA PRO A 193 5.69 15.48 3.49
C PRO A 193 5.30 16.92 3.21
N TYR A 194 5.94 17.91 3.82
CA TYR A 194 5.65 19.31 3.54
C TYR A 194 5.99 19.72 2.11
N ALA A 195 7.15 19.31 1.60
CA ALA A 195 7.51 19.56 0.21
C ALA A 195 6.51 18.92 -0.78
N LEU A 196 5.99 17.74 -0.47
CA LEU A 196 4.95 17.10 -1.26
C LEU A 196 3.62 17.88 -1.21
N ILE A 197 3.19 18.34 -0.04
CA ILE A 197 1.96 19.14 0.12
C ILE A 197 2.10 20.43 -0.69
N GLN A 198 3.24 21.11 -0.63
CA GLN A 198 3.51 22.31 -1.43
C GLN A 198 3.51 22.04 -2.95
N LYS A 199 3.83 20.80 -3.38
CA LYS A 199 3.75 20.35 -4.77
C LYS A 199 2.34 19.90 -5.19
N GLY A 200 1.35 19.95 -4.29
CA GLY A 200 -0.03 19.57 -4.58
C GLY A 200 -0.42 18.18 -4.09
N ALA A 201 0.39 17.54 -3.22
CA ALA A 201 -0.08 16.36 -2.51
C ALA A 201 -1.21 16.74 -1.52
N LYS A 202 -2.20 15.87 -1.39
CA LYS A 202 -3.28 16.07 -0.42
C LYS A 202 -2.77 15.83 0.99
N LEU A 203 -2.98 16.79 1.88
CA LEU A 203 -2.75 16.63 3.30
C LEU A 203 -3.74 15.61 3.86
N VAL A 204 -3.24 14.65 4.65
CA VAL A 204 -4.02 13.56 5.23
C VAL A 204 -3.90 13.57 6.75
N THR A 205 -5.03 13.58 7.43
CA THR A 205 -5.15 13.47 8.88
C THR A 205 -5.87 12.18 9.30
N ASN A 206 -6.59 11.56 8.39
CA ASN A 206 -7.32 10.30 8.59
C ASN A 206 -7.50 9.57 7.25
N SER A 207 -7.92 8.31 7.31
CA SER A 207 -8.09 7.45 6.14
C SER A 207 -9.19 7.93 5.17
N ASN A 208 -10.23 8.64 5.67
CA ASN A 208 -11.31 9.17 4.83
C ASN A 208 -10.82 10.24 3.85
N ASP A 209 -9.76 10.99 4.19
CA ASP A 209 -9.15 11.95 3.28
C ASP A 209 -8.63 11.25 2.00
N ILE A 210 -8.13 10.02 2.14
CA ILE A 210 -7.63 9.19 1.04
C ILE A 210 -8.80 8.55 0.28
N ILE A 211 -9.72 7.91 1.00
CA ILE A 211 -10.85 7.17 0.43
C ILE A 211 -11.73 8.09 -0.42
N SER A 212 -12.04 9.29 0.11
CA SER A 212 -12.86 10.30 -0.58
C SER A 212 -12.18 10.80 -1.85
N GLU A 213 -10.86 11.06 -1.82
CA GLU A 213 -10.10 11.51 -2.98
C GLU A 213 -10.04 10.46 -4.09
N LEU A 214 -9.95 9.17 -3.71
CA LEU A 214 -9.96 8.08 -4.67
C LEU A 214 -11.35 7.74 -5.22
N GLY A 215 -12.41 8.36 -4.71
CA GLY A 215 -13.78 8.12 -5.14
C GLY A 215 -14.27 6.68 -4.86
N ILE A 216 -13.63 5.98 -3.92
CA ILE A 216 -13.97 4.61 -3.55
C ILE A 216 -14.89 4.68 -2.33
N SER A 217 -16.20 4.70 -2.57
CA SER A 217 -17.19 4.51 -1.50
C SER A 217 -17.04 3.08 -0.94
N ASN A 218 -16.91 2.96 0.38
CA ASN A 218 -16.71 1.78 1.22
C ASN A 218 -17.06 0.42 0.60
N PHE A 219 -16.10 -0.24 -0.02
CA PHE A 219 -16.29 -1.53 -0.71
C PHE A 219 -16.58 -2.69 0.27
N LYS A 220 -16.06 -2.65 1.50
CA LYS A 220 -16.30 -3.68 2.52
C LYS A 220 -17.55 -3.43 3.39
N PHE A 221 -18.01 -2.20 3.54
CA PHE A 221 -19.20 -1.93 4.33
C PHE A 221 -20.44 -2.59 3.71
N GLN A 222 -20.49 -2.73 2.38
CA GLN A 222 -21.59 -3.42 1.70
C GLN A 222 -21.54 -4.94 1.81
N ILE A 223 -20.36 -5.56 1.99
CA ILE A 223 -20.22 -7.02 2.09
C ILE A 223 -20.44 -7.48 3.54
N SER A 224 -19.99 -6.73 4.55
CA SER A 224 -20.18 -7.09 5.94
C SER A 224 -21.64 -6.95 6.39
N ASN A 225 -22.40 -6.02 5.83
CA ASN A 225 -23.81 -5.83 6.14
C ASN A 225 -24.72 -6.92 5.55
N LYS A 226 -24.32 -7.54 4.41
CA LYS A 226 -25.05 -8.70 3.87
C LYS A 226 -24.88 -10.00 4.69
N SER A 227 -23.82 -10.10 5.50
CA SER A 227 -23.53 -11.30 6.29
C SER A 227 -23.87 -11.20 7.78
N LYS A 228 -24.36 -10.02 8.26
CA LYS A 228 -24.67 -9.78 9.67
C LYS A 228 -26.15 -9.73 10.01
N ILE A 229 -27.05 -9.91 9.06
CA ILE A 229 -28.45 -10.13 9.37
C ILE A 229 -28.58 -11.60 9.76
N PRO A 230 -28.87 -11.94 11.03
CA PRO A 230 -29.15 -13.33 11.41
C PRO A 230 -30.31 -13.82 10.56
N LYS A 231 -30.23 -15.07 10.08
CA LYS A 231 -31.29 -15.68 9.24
C LYS A 231 -32.65 -15.76 9.91
N ASP A 232 -32.73 -15.49 11.21
CA ASP A 232 -33.92 -15.57 12.05
C ASP A 232 -34.38 -14.24 12.63
N SER A 233 -33.92 -13.08 12.09
CA SER A 233 -34.37 -11.75 12.55
C SER A 233 -35.80 -11.49 12.12
N ASN A 234 -36.66 -11.06 13.06
CA ASN A 234 -38.03 -10.69 12.77
C ASN A 234 -38.13 -9.32 12.07
N ALA A 235 -39.31 -8.99 11.53
CA ALA A 235 -39.51 -7.76 10.75
C ALA A 235 -39.25 -6.46 11.57
N GLU A 236 -39.42 -6.49 12.91
CA GLU A 236 -39.17 -5.34 13.78
C GLU A 236 -37.68 -5.12 14.03
N GLU A 237 -36.89 -6.19 14.18
CA GLU A 237 -35.42 -6.09 14.31
C GLU A 237 -34.78 -5.54 13.02
N ILE A 238 -35.28 -5.92 11.86
CA ILE A 238 -34.83 -5.39 10.57
C ILE A 238 -35.16 -3.89 10.44
N LEU A 239 -36.31 -3.46 10.94
CA LEU A 239 -36.74 -2.05 10.94
C LEU A 239 -35.87 -1.20 11.88
N ILE A 240 -35.54 -1.68 13.07
CA ILE A 240 -34.68 -0.99 14.05
C ILE A 240 -33.26 -0.85 13.52
N LEU A 241 -32.69 -1.89 12.90
CA LEU A 241 -31.38 -1.85 12.27
C LEU A 241 -31.34 -0.83 11.12
N GLY A 242 -32.39 -0.77 10.30
CA GLY A 242 -32.51 0.21 9.20
C GLY A 242 -32.63 1.66 9.68
N ILE A 243 -33.20 1.91 10.86
CA ILE A 243 -33.31 3.25 11.49
C ILE A 243 -31.95 3.67 12.07
N LEU A 244 -31.21 2.74 12.70
CA LEU A 244 -29.89 3.03 13.26
C LEU A 244 -28.82 3.28 12.19
N GLU A 245 -28.98 2.70 10.99
CA GLU A 245 -28.08 2.92 9.84
C GLU A 245 -28.29 4.29 9.18
N ASN A 246 -29.45 4.94 9.37
CA ASN A 246 -29.81 6.24 8.77
C ASN A 246 -29.89 7.38 9.80
N ALA A 247 -29.42 7.18 11.02
CA ALA A 247 -29.32 8.26 12.00
C ALA A 247 -28.10 9.16 11.69
N PRO A 248 -28.27 10.50 11.71
CA PRO A 248 -27.23 11.46 11.36
C PRO A 248 -26.05 11.45 12.34
#